data_32d95cd58963c4c5447b586c05a5cf52
#
_entry.id   32d95cd58963c4c5447b586c05a5cf52
#
_cell.length_a   1.000
_cell.length_b   1.000
_cell.length_c   1.000
_cell.angle_alpha   90.00
_cell.angle_beta   90.00
_cell.angle_gamma   90.00
#
_symmetry.space_group_name_H-M   'P 1'
#
loop_
_entity.id
_entity.type
_entity.pdbx_description
1 polymer ?
#
loop_
_entity_poly.entity_id
_entity_poly.type
_entity_poly.pdbx_seq_one_letter_code
_entity_poly.pdbx_strand_id
1 'polypeptide(L)'
;MIISFTKDLAKLFKLDLKIEHSNKFMVSPPLDDWVMGVAFSNKKFTGVFLIHRYSLLTLFVVSDKPNLTHCLNLFYEQLITIIKSAGLADNKYFEYYDQLFNQINTVKHDNRSISSEIGNFRQQFSWFNEDSISTKQKVHSIDLVNKINDDIRNKFKFKTSKEVFIELLKKHHADPILISISEDSINSNNKQTLH
;
A
#
# COMPACT_ATOMS: atom_id res chain seq x y z
N MET A 1 -8.92 -1.43 5.26
CA MET A 1 -7.52 -1.63 4.82
C MET A 1 -6.60 -1.72 6.01
N ILE A 2 -5.63 -2.63 6.00
CA ILE A 2 -4.61 -2.76 7.04
C ILE A 2 -3.32 -2.13 6.51
N ILE A 3 -2.78 -1.15 7.22
CA ILE A 3 -1.50 -0.54 6.88
C ILE A 3 -0.50 -0.78 8.01
N SER A 4 0.54 -1.56 7.72
CA SER A 4 1.68 -1.76 8.62
C SER A 4 2.70 -0.64 8.45
N PHE A 5 2.99 0.11 9.51
CA PHE A 5 3.92 1.23 9.49
C PHE A 5 5.33 0.82 9.88
N THR A 6 6.32 1.26 9.09
CA THR A 6 7.72 1.17 9.53
C THR A 6 7.95 2.09 10.74
N LYS A 7 8.93 1.72 11.59
CA LYS A 7 9.25 2.47 12.82
C LYS A 7 9.54 3.96 12.54
N ASP A 8 10.25 4.24 11.45
CA ASP A 8 10.64 5.61 11.09
C ASP A 8 9.41 6.46 10.72
N LEU A 9 8.47 5.87 9.96
CA LEU A 9 7.25 6.57 9.56
C LEU A 9 6.31 6.78 10.74
N ALA A 10 6.17 5.78 11.62
CA ALA A 10 5.37 5.91 12.84
C ALA A 10 5.88 7.08 13.70
N LYS A 11 7.21 7.20 13.84
CA LYS A 11 7.84 8.33 14.54
C LYS A 11 7.59 9.67 13.84
N LEU A 12 7.69 9.71 12.50
CA LEU A 12 7.45 10.91 11.71
C LEU A 12 6.03 11.44 11.87
N PHE A 13 5.04 10.56 11.83
CA PHE A 13 3.62 10.91 11.96
C PHE A 13 3.12 10.94 13.41
N LYS A 14 4.01 10.70 14.40
CA LYS A 14 3.69 10.66 15.84
C LYS A 14 2.55 9.68 16.16
N LEU A 15 2.55 8.53 15.50
CA LEU A 15 1.53 7.50 15.70
C LEU A 15 1.93 6.58 16.85
N ASP A 16 0.99 6.35 17.77
CA ASP A 16 1.10 5.30 18.79
C ASP A 16 0.48 4.01 18.24
N LEU A 17 1.35 3.15 17.69
CA LEU A 17 0.91 1.94 17.01
C LEU A 17 0.87 0.76 17.96
N LYS A 18 -0.27 0.10 18.03
CA LYS A 18 -0.41 -1.19 18.71
C LYS A 18 0.20 -2.30 17.86
N ILE A 19 0.78 -3.30 18.51
CA ILE A 19 1.20 -4.54 17.84
C ILE A 19 -0.06 -5.41 17.76
N GLU A 20 -0.69 -5.46 16.61
CA GLU A 20 -1.68 -6.49 16.34
C GLU A 20 -0.97 -7.70 15.74
N HIS A 21 -0.96 -8.80 16.48
CA HIS A 21 -0.56 -10.09 15.93
C HIS A 21 -1.69 -10.56 15.00
N SER A 22 -1.52 -10.35 13.72
CA SER A 22 -2.47 -10.85 12.72
C SER A 22 -2.31 -12.37 12.53
N ASN A 23 -2.81 -13.15 13.49
CA ASN A 23 -2.95 -14.61 13.36
C ASN A 23 -4.16 -15.00 12.49
N LYS A 24 -4.64 -14.14 11.61
CA LYS A 24 -5.68 -14.52 10.66
C LYS A 24 -5.05 -15.28 9.51
N PHE A 25 -5.24 -16.61 9.51
CA PHE A 25 -5.06 -17.45 8.33
C PHE A 25 -5.99 -16.95 7.24
N MET A 26 -5.46 -16.19 6.29
CA MET A 26 -6.23 -15.73 5.17
C MET A 26 -6.20 -16.77 4.06
N VAL A 27 -7.37 -17.20 3.61
CA VAL A 27 -7.57 -18.20 2.55
C VAL A 27 -7.14 -17.68 1.17
N SER A 28 -7.04 -16.35 1.00
CA SER A 28 -6.52 -15.71 -0.22
C SER A 28 -5.65 -14.50 0.13
N PRO A 29 -4.69 -14.11 -0.75
CA PRO A 29 -3.90 -12.90 -0.53
C PRO A 29 -4.83 -11.68 -0.45
N PRO A 30 -4.85 -10.96 0.68
CA PRO A 30 -5.74 -9.82 0.84
C PRO A 30 -5.26 -8.66 -0.01
N LEU A 31 -6.20 -8.01 -0.69
CA LEU A 31 -5.94 -6.76 -1.43
C LEU A 31 -5.75 -5.56 -0.49
N ASP A 32 -6.05 -5.73 0.76
CA ASP A 32 -6.09 -4.70 1.78
C ASP A 32 -4.88 -4.67 2.72
N ASP A 33 -3.84 -5.47 2.46
CA ASP A 33 -2.63 -5.57 3.30
C ASP A 33 -1.44 -4.83 2.67
N TRP A 34 -1.08 -3.71 3.29
CA TRP A 34 -0.07 -2.78 2.80
C TRP A 34 0.98 -2.46 3.86
N VAL A 35 2.16 -2.06 3.40
CA VAL A 35 3.23 -1.54 4.26
C VAL A 35 3.58 -0.13 3.84
N MET A 36 3.56 0.79 4.78
CA MET A 36 3.89 2.19 4.57
C MET A 36 5.20 2.56 5.29
N GLY A 37 6.06 3.30 4.61
CA GLY A 37 7.35 3.67 5.18
C GLY A 37 7.99 4.89 4.53
N VAL A 38 9.12 5.31 5.10
CA VAL A 38 9.95 6.38 4.56
C VAL A 38 11.02 5.78 3.66
N ALA A 39 11.11 6.24 2.41
CA ALA A 39 12.18 5.89 1.49
C ALA A 39 13.42 6.75 1.77
N PHE A 40 13.22 8.06 1.84
CA PHE A 40 14.25 9.03 2.22
C PHE A 40 13.60 10.23 2.96
N SER A 41 14.41 10.94 3.73
CA SER A 41 14.01 12.21 4.35
C SER A 41 15.23 13.12 4.43
N ASN A 42 15.08 14.36 3.98
CA ASN A 42 16.08 15.41 4.10
C ASN A 42 15.44 16.70 4.60
N LYS A 43 16.19 17.83 4.65
CA LYS A 43 15.71 19.11 5.18
C LYS A 43 14.52 19.70 4.42
N LYS A 44 14.32 19.33 3.15
CA LYS A 44 13.31 19.93 2.27
C LYS A 44 12.15 18.99 1.97
N PHE A 45 12.43 17.69 1.81
CA PHE A 45 11.44 16.74 1.33
C PHE A 45 11.55 15.39 2.03
N THR A 46 10.43 14.72 2.12
CA THR A 46 10.34 13.33 2.56
C THR A 46 9.64 12.52 1.48
N GLY A 47 10.27 11.41 1.08
CA GLY A 47 9.68 10.40 0.22
C GLY A 47 9.01 9.32 1.06
N VAL A 48 7.71 9.13 0.86
CA VAL A 48 6.90 8.13 1.55
C VAL A 48 6.41 7.12 0.52
N PHE A 49 6.51 5.83 0.84
CA PHE A 49 6.01 4.74 0.01
C PHE A 49 4.87 3.99 0.68
N LEU A 50 4.01 3.39 -0.15
CA LEU A 50 2.99 2.42 0.24
C LEU A 50 3.17 1.19 -0.66
N ILE A 51 3.55 0.03 -0.10
CA ILE A 51 3.82 -1.20 -0.83
C ILE A 51 2.74 -2.23 -0.51
N HIS A 52 2.05 -2.75 -1.53
CA HIS A 52 1.15 -3.89 -1.38
C HIS A 52 1.94 -5.16 -1.07
N ARG A 53 1.63 -5.82 0.04
CA ARG A 53 2.47 -6.90 0.60
C ARG A 53 2.68 -8.09 -0.34
N TYR A 54 1.70 -8.43 -1.14
CA TYR A 54 1.74 -9.63 -1.99
C TYR A 54 2.24 -9.37 -3.41
N SER A 55 1.78 -8.30 -4.04
CA SER A 55 2.20 -7.96 -5.41
C SER A 55 3.46 -7.12 -5.48
N LEU A 56 3.87 -6.51 -4.36
CA LEU A 56 4.94 -5.51 -4.28
C LEU A 56 4.65 -4.25 -5.12
N LEU A 57 3.39 -4.06 -5.55
CA LEU A 57 2.99 -2.79 -6.15
C LEU A 57 3.33 -1.65 -5.18
N THR A 58 4.10 -0.69 -5.67
CA THR A 58 4.58 0.42 -4.87
C THR A 58 3.96 1.72 -5.34
N LEU A 59 3.36 2.46 -4.43
CA LEU A 59 2.90 3.84 -4.61
C LEU A 59 3.89 4.76 -3.89
N PHE A 60 4.08 5.97 -4.40
CA PHE A 60 5.13 6.84 -3.88
C PHE A 60 4.77 8.33 -3.92
N VAL A 61 5.05 9.00 -2.82
CA VAL A 61 4.76 10.44 -2.65
C VAL A 61 6.00 11.14 -2.14
N VAL A 62 6.30 12.31 -2.71
CA VAL A 62 7.33 13.23 -2.20
C VAL A 62 6.65 14.51 -1.71
N SER A 63 6.82 14.83 -0.43
CA SER A 63 6.23 16.02 0.19
C SER A 63 7.25 16.76 1.07
N ASP A 64 7.12 18.08 1.14
CA ASP A 64 7.87 18.93 2.08
C ASP A 64 7.30 18.83 3.51
N LYS A 65 5.99 18.59 3.62
CA LYS A 65 5.27 18.44 4.90
C LYS A 65 4.34 17.24 4.87
N PRO A 66 4.90 15.99 4.85
CA PRO A 66 4.07 14.81 4.77
C PRO A 66 3.23 14.66 6.04
N ASN A 67 1.94 14.45 5.86
CA ASN A 67 1.04 13.98 6.90
C ASN A 67 0.25 12.78 6.38
N LEU A 68 -0.29 11.98 7.29
CA LEU A 68 -0.93 10.72 6.93
C LEU A 68 -2.06 10.89 5.94
N THR A 69 -3.01 11.80 6.22
CA THR A 69 -4.19 12.03 5.37
C THR A 69 -3.79 12.47 3.96
N HIS A 70 -2.85 13.42 3.85
CA HIS A 70 -2.37 13.88 2.54
C HIS A 70 -1.70 12.77 1.75
N CYS A 71 -0.84 11.96 2.39
CA CYS A 71 -0.21 10.82 1.74
C CYS A 71 -1.24 9.78 1.27
N LEU A 72 -2.24 9.47 2.09
CA LEU A 72 -3.28 8.52 1.74
C LEU A 72 -4.12 8.98 0.55
N ASN A 73 -4.49 10.25 0.49
CA ASN A 73 -5.22 10.80 -0.65
C ASN A 73 -4.42 10.66 -1.96
N LEU A 74 -3.13 11.01 -1.93
CA LEU A 74 -2.28 10.88 -3.12
C LEU A 74 -2.03 9.41 -3.51
N PHE A 75 -1.92 8.49 -2.55
CA PHE A 75 -1.84 7.05 -2.85
C PHE A 75 -3.13 6.53 -3.46
N TYR A 76 -4.29 6.96 -2.96
CA TYR A 76 -5.58 6.62 -3.55
C TYR A 76 -5.65 7.05 -5.02
N GLU A 77 -5.31 8.30 -5.34
CA GLU A 77 -5.30 8.82 -6.71
C GLU A 77 -4.37 8.01 -7.63
N GLN A 78 -3.17 7.68 -7.16
CA GLN A 78 -2.24 6.84 -7.92
C GLN A 78 -2.81 5.43 -8.17
N LEU A 79 -3.39 4.81 -7.14
CA LEU A 79 -3.99 3.49 -7.24
C LEU A 79 -5.13 3.46 -8.25
N ILE A 80 -6.05 4.43 -8.19
CA ILE A 80 -7.15 4.57 -9.14
C ILE A 80 -6.62 4.77 -10.56
N THR A 81 -5.55 5.54 -10.73
CA THR A 81 -4.90 5.73 -12.05
C THR A 81 -4.35 4.42 -12.60
N ILE A 82 -3.72 3.59 -11.76
CA ILE A 82 -3.21 2.27 -12.14
C ILE A 82 -4.37 1.35 -12.56
N ILE A 83 -5.45 1.30 -11.79
CA ILE A 83 -6.64 0.48 -12.06
C ILE A 83 -7.28 0.89 -13.40
N LYS A 84 -7.47 2.19 -13.62
CA LYS A 84 -8.00 2.73 -14.89
C LYS A 84 -7.10 2.39 -16.08
N SER A 85 -5.78 2.55 -15.93
CA SER A 85 -4.82 2.24 -17.00
C SER A 85 -4.79 0.76 -17.40
N ALA A 86 -5.23 -0.12 -16.50
CA ALA A 86 -5.38 -1.56 -16.75
C ALA A 86 -6.74 -1.93 -17.39
N GLY A 87 -7.55 -0.95 -17.79
CA GLY A 87 -8.86 -1.14 -18.41
C GLY A 87 -9.97 -1.54 -17.42
N LEU A 88 -9.74 -1.36 -16.10
CA LEU A 88 -10.71 -1.66 -15.06
C LEU A 88 -11.45 -0.37 -14.64
N ALA A 89 -12.33 0.13 -15.53
CA ALA A 89 -13.08 1.37 -15.31
C ALA A 89 -14.46 1.15 -14.66
N ASP A 90 -14.76 -0.07 -14.20
CA ASP A 90 -16.02 -0.40 -13.54
C ASP A 90 -16.04 0.20 -12.11
N ASN A 91 -17.16 0.80 -11.73
CA ASN A 91 -17.36 1.46 -10.44
C ASN A 91 -17.10 0.53 -9.24
N LYS A 92 -17.37 -0.78 -9.36
CA LYS A 92 -17.13 -1.76 -8.28
C LYS A 92 -15.69 -1.74 -7.74
N TYR A 93 -14.69 -1.49 -8.60
CA TYR A 93 -13.30 -1.41 -8.17
C TYR A 93 -13.02 -0.13 -7.39
N PHE A 94 -13.65 0.97 -7.79
CA PHE A 94 -13.47 2.26 -7.13
C PHE A 94 -14.19 2.29 -5.78
N GLU A 95 -15.45 1.82 -5.73
CA GLU A 95 -16.23 1.70 -4.50
C GLU A 95 -15.53 0.80 -3.47
N TYR A 96 -14.92 -0.30 -3.91
CA TYR A 96 -14.14 -1.17 -3.03
C TYR A 96 -12.97 -0.41 -2.37
N TYR A 97 -12.18 0.33 -3.15
CA TYR A 97 -11.06 1.08 -2.57
C TYR A 97 -11.51 2.32 -1.81
N ASP A 98 -12.60 2.98 -2.18
CA ASP A 98 -13.21 4.03 -1.37
C ASP A 98 -13.54 3.54 0.04
N GLN A 99 -14.18 2.39 0.14
CA GLN A 99 -14.50 1.77 1.43
C GLN A 99 -13.23 1.41 2.21
N LEU A 100 -12.21 0.83 1.54
CA LEU A 100 -10.95 0.45 2.19
C LEU A 100 -10.19 1.67 2.71
N PHE A 101 -10.10 2.76 1.93
CA PHE A 101 -9.39 3.97 2.36
C PHE A 101 -10.16 4.75 3.44
N ASN A 102 -11.48 4.58 3.54
CA ASN A 102 -12.28 5.14 4.63
C ASN A 102 -12.21 4.32 5.94
N GLN A 103 -11.72 3.06 5.88
CA GLN A 103 -11.63 2.15 7.03
C GLN A 103 -10.18 1.64 7.19
N ILE A 104 -9.26 2.54 7.54
CA ILE A 104 -7.85 2.19 7.70
C ILE A 104 -7.57 1.76 9.14
N ASN A 105 -7.05 0.54 9.29
CA ASN A 105 -6.46 0.04 10.52
C ASN A 105 -4.94 0.16 10.44
N THR A 106 -4.33 0.88 11.37
CA THR A 106 -2.89 1.09 11.42
C THR A 106 -2.24 0.17 12.44
N VAL A 107 -1.23 -0.58 12.00
CA VAL A 107 -0.51 -1.53 12.87
C VAL A 107 1.01 -1.32 12.77
N LYS A 108 1.73 -1.80 13.76
CA LYS A 108 3.19 -1.77 13.72
C LYS A 108 3.71 -2.85 12.76
N HIS A 109 4.64 -2.48 11.88
CA HIS A 109 5.29 -3.44 10.98
C HIS A 109 6.23 -4.36 11.78
N ASP A 110 5.97 -5.67 11.72
CA ASP A 110 6.76 -6.73 12.35
C ASP A 110 7.20 -7.84 11.38
N ASN A 111 6.72 -7.79 10.14
CA ASN A 111 6.93 -8.86 9.17
C ASN A 111 8.30 -8.76 8.50
N ARG A 112 9.15 -9.77 8.74
CA ARG A 112 10.50 -9.86 8.16
C ARG A 112 10.50 -10.15 6.66
N SER A 113 9.42 -10.76 6.12
CA SER A 113 9.39 -11.20 4.71
C SER A 113 9.45 -10.06 3.70
N ILE A 114 8.89 -8.89 4.05
CA ILE A 114 8.93 -7.69 3.18
C ILE A 114 10.09 -6.74 3.54
N SER A 115 10.79 -6.98 4.64
CA SER A 115 11.85 -6.08 5.12
C SER A 115 13.04 -5.98 4.14
N SER A 116 13.37 -7.07 3.44
CA SER A 116 14.40 -7.06 2.40
C SER A 116 14.00 -6.22 1.19
N GLU A 117 12.74 -6.32 0.76
CA GLU A 117 12.20 -5.52 -0.34
C GLU A 117 12.19 -4.02 0.01
N ILE A 118 11.79 -3.69 1.25
CA ILE A 118 11.86 -2.32 1.77
C ILE A 118 13.32 -1.82 1.79
N GLY A 119 14.27 -2.67 2.20
CA GLY A 119 15.70 -2.37 2.19
C GLY A 119 16.20 -2.06 0.79
N ASN A 120 15.90 -2.93 -0.18
CA ASN A 120 16.27 -2.75 -1.59
C ASN A 120 15.64 -1.46 -2.16
N PHE A 121 14.37 -1.23 -1.85
CA PHE A 121 13.67 -0.01 -2.26
C PHE A 121 14.37 1.25 -1.70
N ARG A 122 14.66 1.27 -0.40
CA ARG A 122 15.37 2.37 0.25
C ARG A 122 16.78 2.60 -0.34
N GLN A 123 17.50 1.54 -0.66
CA GLN A 123 18.83 1.63 -1.26
C GLN A 123 18.77 2.34 -2.62
N GLN A 124 17.74 2.12 -3.42
CA GLN A 124 17.56 2.81 -4.71
C GLN A 124 17.33 4.31 -4.56
N PHE A 125 16.92 4.76 -3.38
CA PHE A 125 16.73 6.18 -3.04
C PHE A 125 17.84 6.75 -2.14
N SER A 126 18.90 6.01 -1.84
CA SER A 126 19.96 6.47 -0.93
C SER A 126 20.66 7.75 -1.40
N TRP A 127 20.76 7.94 -2.70
CA TRP A 127 21.35 9.14 -3.36
C TRP A 127 20.46 10.38 -3.28
N PHE A 128 19.17 10.25 -2.94
CA PHE A 128 18.28 11.40 -2.71
C PHE A 128 18.41 11.99 -1.28
N ASN A 129 19.19 11.36 -0.42
CA ASN A 129 19.46 11.87 0.94
C ASN A 129 20.38 13.10 0.97
N GLU A 130 21.01 13.47 -0.14
CA GLU A 130 21.80 14.67 -0.24
C GLU A 130 20.92 15.92 -0.33
N ASP A 131 21.40 17.03 0.25
CA ASP A 131 20.65 18.28 0.54
C ASP A 131 20.00 19.00 -0.68
N SER A 132 20.03 18.43 -1.86
CA SER A 132 19.73 19.10 -3.14
C SER A 132 18.59 18.49 -3.96
N ILE A 133 17.50 17.99 -3.34
CA ILE A 133 16.36 17.56 -4.17
C ILE A 133 15.70 18.76 -4.84
N SER A 134 15.96 18.91 -6.12
CA SER A 134 15.30 19.84 -7.02
C SER A 134 13.91 19.30 -7.46
N THR A 135 13.09 20.16 -8.07
CA THR A 135 11.82 19.73 -8.69
C THR A 135 12.04 18.62 -9.74
N LYS A 136 13.16 18.65 -10.48
CA LYS A 136 13.54 17.60 -11.44
C LYS A 136 13.74 16.24 -10.76
N GLN A 137 14.30 16.21 -9.55
CA GLN A 137 14.51 14.96 -8.80
C GLN A 137 13.19 14.40 -8.24
N LYS A 138 12.17 15.24 -7.95
CA LYS A 138 10.83 14.74 -7.60
C LYS A 138 10.22 13.94 -8.76
N VAL A 139 10.28 14.47 -9.97
CA VAL A 139 9.80 13.79 -11.17
C VAL A 139 10.57 12.48 -11.38
N HIS A 140 11.89 12.53 -11.27
CA HIS A 140 12.73 11.35 -11.41
C HIS A 140 12.45 10.25 -10.36
N SER A 141 12.05 10.62 -9.14
CA SER A 141 11.64 9.67 -8.11
C SER A 141 10.37 8.92 -8.50
N ILE A 142 9.40 9.60 -9.10
CA ILE A 142 8.15 9.00 -9.59
C ILE A 142 8.45 8.05 -10.76
N ASP A 143 9.28 8.47 -11.70
CA ASP A 143 9.70 7.64 -12.83
C ASP A 143 10.43 6.37 -12.37
N LEU A 144 11.28 6.48 -11.35
CA LEU A 144 11.96 5.32 -10.77
C LEU A 144 10.96 4.33 -10.16
N VAL A 145 9.95 4.80 -9.45
CA VAL A 145 8.92 3.92 -8.87
C VAL A 145 8.08 3.26 -9.95
N ASN A 146 7.72 3.99 -11.00
CA ASN A 146 7.03 3.41 -12.15
C ASN A 146 7.85 2.29 -12.77
N LYS A 147 9.16 2.52 -12.98
CA LYS A 147 10.09 1.50 -13.47
C LYS A 147 10.15 0.28 -12.55
N ILE A 148 10.22 0.48 -11.22
CA ILE A 148 10.20 -0.62 -10.23
C ILE A 148 8.91 -1.45 -10.35
N ASN A 149 7.77 -0.81 -10.58
CA ASN A 149 6.48 -1.48 -10.72
C ASN A 149 6.35 -2.25 -12.04
N ASP A 150 7.04 -1.80 -13.07
CA ASP A 150 7.05 -2.40 -14.41
C ASP A 150 8.23 -3.39 -14.60
N ASP A 151 9.16 -3.50 -13.63
CA ASP A 151 10.22 -4.50 -13.66
C ASP A 151 9.65 -5.92 -13.52
N ILE A 152 10.09 -6.80 -14.44
CA ILE A 152 9.73 -8.22 -14.43
C ILE A 152 10.44 -8.92 -13.27
N ARG A 153 9.67 -9.67 -12.47
CA ARG A 153 10.18 -10.35 -11.27
C ARG A 153 10.09 -11.86 -11.40
N ASN A 154 11.20 -12.55 -11.19
CA ASN A 154 11.25 -14.03 -11.14
C ASN A 154 10.29 -14.60 -10.08
N LYS A 155 10.17 -13.93 -8.92
CA LYS A 155 9.24 -14.25 -7.83
C LYS A 155 7.78 -14.38 -8.32
N PHE A 156 7.40 -13.65 -9.35
CA PHE A 156 6.05 -13.63 -9.91
C PHE A 156 5.95 -14.35 -11.26
N LYS A 157 6.81 -15.33 -11.51
CA LYS A 157 6.81 -16.09 -12.77
C LYS A 157 6.88 -15.16 -13.99
N PHE A 158 7.81 -14.21 -13.95
CA PHE A 158 8.05 -13.21 -14.99
C PHE A 158 6.95 -12.18 -15.22
N LYS A 159 6.13 -11.91 -14.20
CA LYS A 159 5.17 -10.80 -14.20
C LYS A 159 5.73 -9.58 -13.46
N THR A 160 5.18 -8.43 -13.79
CA THR A 160 5.43 -7.17 -13.08
C THR A 160 4.60 -7.12 -11.78
N SER A 161 4.99 -6.25 -10.84
CA SER A 161 4.22 -6.01 -9.62
C SER A 161 2.81 -5.49 -9.93
N LYS A 162 2.68 -4.67 -10.97
CA LYS A 162 1.42 -4.11 -11.46
C LYS A 162 0.49 -5.18 -12.03
N GLU A 163 1.01 -6.08 -12.89
CA GLU A 163 0.23 -7.19 -13.44
C GLU A 163 -0.29 -8.12 -12.35
N VAL A 164 0.57 -8.50 -11.39
CA VAL A 164 0.16 -9.35 -10.26
C VAL A 164 -0.93 -8.69 -9.43
N PHE A 165 -0.82 -7.40 -9.15
CA PHE A 165 -1.85 -6.66 -8.42
C PHE A 165 -3.19 -6.67 -9.15
N ILE A 166 -3.18 -6.37 -10.45
CA ILE A 166 -4.40 -6.35 -11.29
C ILE A 166 -5.05 -7.74 -11.39
N GLU A 167 -4.25 -8.81 -11.46
CA GLU A 167 -4.78 -10.18 -11.43
C GLU A 167 -5.46 -10.52 -10.10
N LEU A 168 -4.84 -10.15 -8.98
CA LEU A 168 -5.44 -10.32 -7.66
C LEU A 168 -6.77 -9.56 -7.54
N LEU A 169 -6.81 -8.33 -8.04
CA LEU A 169 -8.00 -7.49 -8.05
C LEU A 169 -9.13 -8.12 -8.88
N LYS A 170 -8.82 -8.58 -10.09
CA LYS A 170 -9.78 -9.26 -10.97
C LYS A 170 -10.32 -10.53 -10.30
N LYS A 171 -9.44 -11.34 -9.72
CA LYS A 171 -9.83 -12.58 -9.04
C LYS A 171 -10.75 -12.32 -7.86
N HIS A 172 -10.45 -11.33 -7.04
CA HIS A 172 -11.26 -10.96 -5.87
C HIS A 172 -12.69 -10.58 -6.27
N HIS A 173 -12.84 -9.85 -7.38
CA HIS A 173 -14.18 -9.41 -7.86
C HIS A 173 -14.89 -10.43 -8.77
N ALA A 174 -14.20 -11.51 -9.16
CA ALA A 174 -14.80 -12.60 -9.94
C ALA A 174 -15.38 -13.72 -9.06
N ASP A 175 -15.01 -13.79 -7.78
CA ASP A 175 -15.38 -14.88 -6.87
C ASP A 175 -16.49 -14.43 -5.90
N PRO A 176 -17.78 -14.76 -6.20
CA PRO A 176 -18.92 -14.30 -5.39
C PRO A 176 -18.94 -14.91 -3.97
N ILE A 177 -18.17 -15.97 -3.72
CA ILE A 177 -18.13 -16.65 -2.41
C ILE A 177 -17.40 -15.80 -1.36
N LEU A 178 -16.43 -14.98 -1.77
CA LEU A 178 -15.69 -14.11 -0.84
C LEU A 178 -16.51 -12.92 -0.32
N ILE A 179 -17.53 -12.49 -1.07
CA ILE A 179 -18.41 -11.39 -0.69
C ILE A 179 -19.38 -11.84 0.42
N SER A 180 -19.87 -13.08 0.39
CA SER A 180 -20.82 -13.61 1.40
C SER A 180 -20.21 -13.78 2.79
N ILE A 181 -18.90 -14.07 2.87
CA ILE A 181 -18.20 -14.23 4.16
C ILE A 181 -18.01 -12.88 4.89
N SER A 182 -17.90 -11.78 4.17
CA SER A 182 -17.79 -10.44 4.76
C SER A 182 -19.14 -9.93 5.28
N GLU A 183 -20.25 -10.25 4.63
CA GLU A 183 -21.60 -9.85 5.06
C GLU A 183 -22.09 -10.65 6.26
N ASP A 184 -21.78 -11.95 6.34
CA ASP A 184 -22.16 -12.79 7.49
C ASP A 184 -21.39 -12.44 8.76
N SER A 185 -20.14 -11.97 8.64
CA SER A 185 -19.36 -11.50 9.80
C SER A 185 -19.83 -10.15 10.36
N ILE A 186 -20.45 -9.31 9.55
CA ILE A 186 -21.03 -8.03 9.99
C ILE A 186 -22.39 -8.27 10.68
N ASN A 187 -23.20 -9.20 10.19
CA ASN A 187 -24.50 -9.50 10.76
C ASN A 187 -24.45 -10.32 12.05
N SER A 188 -23.41 -11.11 12.29
CA SER A 188 -23.25 -11.87 13.54
C SER A 188 -22.85 -11.00 14.73
N ASN A 189 -22.16 -9.88 14.50
CA ASN A 189 -21.77 -8.95 15.58
C ASN A 189 -22.90 -8.04 16.05
N ASN A 190 -23.96 -7.86 15.24
CA ASN A 190 -25.12 -7.05 15.62
C ASN A 190 -26.21 -7.82 16.40
N LYS A 191 -26.09 -9.14 16.57
CA LYS A 191 -27.06 -9.95 17.31
C LYS A 191 -26.67 -10.24 18.79
N GLN A 192 -25.50 -9.81 19.24
CA GLN A 192 -25.03 -10.07 20.62
C GLN A 192 -25.20 -8.89 21.59
N THR A 193 -25.91 -7.83 21.23
CA THR A 193 -26.10 -6.66 22.11
C THR A 193 -27.57 -6.44 22.52
N LEU A 194 -28.35 -7.50 22.67
CA LEU A 194 -29.69 -7.42 23.28
C LEU A 194 -29.93 -8.67 24.14
N HIS A 195 -29.33 -8.67 25.35
CA HIS A 195 -29.92 -9.31 26.54
C HIS A 195 -29.23 -8.78 27.79
#